data_ffc2c8c87456afedd8ec3845f89a0f71
#
_entry.id   ffc2c8c87456afedd8ec3845f89a0f71
#
_cell.length_a   1.000
_cell.length_b   1.000
_cell.length_c   1.000
_cell.angle_alpha   90.00
_cell.angle_beta   90.00
_cell.angle_gamma   90.00
#
_symmetry.space_group_name_H-M   'P 1'
#
loop_
_entity.id
_entity.type
_entity.pdbx_description
1 polymer ?
#
loop_
_entity_poly.entity_id
_entity_poly.type
_entity_poly.pdbx_seq_one_letter_code
_entity_poly.pdbx_strand_id
1 'polypeptide(L)'
;MVQPLTCNVFGEQTYVVDHGNGSLTVVDPGMASPQEREAFQRICDSLGAQPAQVLLTHGHLDHVMGCQWMKDTYGLLPRMHPLDEETYRRGPIAAQMYGVSMDPLPDVVMDLVQGEVIDCGQAQLEVRFVPGHAPGHVAFVCHEHGWTIGGDVLFEGSIGRTDLPGSHAPDLKTSILTQFYTLPDDMVVWPGHGGATTVGAEKQGNPFVNAAGSGLLQREAER
;
A
#
# COMPACT_ATOMS: atom_id res chain seq x y z
N MET A 1 -8.43 -14.14 -3.29
CA MET A 1 -7.64 -14.35 -2.05
C MET A 1 -6.48 -13.36 -2.05
N VAL A 2 -6.09 -12.81 -0.88
CA VAL A 2 -4.92 -11.91 -0.73
C VAL A 2 -3.78 -12.68 -0.09
N GLN A 3 -2.57 -12.61 -0.67
CA GLN A 3 -1.35 -13.22 -0.12
C GLN A 3 -0.29 -12.14 0.10
N PRO A 4 0.21 -11.95 1.32
CA PRO A 4 1.33 -11.07 1.60
C PRO A 4 2.67 -11.74 1.27
N LEU A 5 3.63 -10.94 0.84
CA LEU A 5 5.04 -11.30 0.71
C LEU A 5 5.89 -10.19 1.33
N THR A 6 6.58 -10.50 2.43
CA THR A 6 7.49 -9.54 3.06
C THR A 6 8.73 -9.35 2.20
N CYS A 7 9.03 -8.12 1.83
CA CYS A 7 10.10 -7.74 0.92
C CYS A 7 11.05 -6.74 1.55
N ASN A 8 12.22 -6.64 0.96
CA ASN A 8 13.30 -5.69 1.19
C ASN A 8 13.73 -5.52 2.66
N VAL A 9 14.74 -4.68 2.89
CA VAL A 9 15.32 -4.46 4.22
C VAL A 9 14.41 -3.64 5.16
N PHE A 10 13.36 -3.03 4.61
CA PHE A 10 12.39 -2.26 5.37
C PHE A 10 11.23 -3.13 5.89
N GLY A 11 11.12 -4.39 5.42
CA GLY A 11 10.07 -5.31 5.82
C GLY A 11 8.70 -4.92 5.24
N GLU A 12 8.71 -4.33 4.05
CA GLU A 12 7.49 -3.96 3.31
C GLU A 12 6.67 -5.21 2.94
N GLN A 13 5.37 -5.04 2.84
CA GLN A 13 4.42 -6.08 2.45
C GLN A 13 3.92 -5.85 1.04
N THR A 14 4.46 -6.59 0.09
CA THR A 14 3.89 -6.73 -1.26
C THR A 14 2.67 -7.64 -1.20
N TYR A 15 1.55 -7.25 -1.81
CA TYR A 15 0.33 -8.05 -1.83
C TYR A 15 0.02 -8.62 -3.21
N VAL A 16 -0.33 -9.90 -3.24
CA VAL A 16 -0.82 -10.60 -4.44
C VAL A 16 -2.32 -10.86 -4.27
N VAL A 17 -3.14 -10.28 -5.14
CA VAL A 17 -4.58 -10.48 -5.19
C VAL A 17 -4.91 -11.42 -6.34
N ASP A 18 -5.41 -12.62 -6.00
CA ASP A 18 -5.80 -13.62 -6.99
C ASP A 18 -7.20 -13.32 -7.55
N HIS A 19 -7.29 -13.21 -8.89
CA HIS A 19 -8.54 -12.98 -9.61
C HIS A 19 -9.41 -14.24 -9.76
N GLY A 20 -8.86 -15.45 -9.48
CA GLY A 20 -9.55 -16.71 -9.67
C GLY A 20 -9.73 -17.14 -11.13
N ASN A 21 -9.08 -16.47 -12.07
CA ASN A 21 -9.18 -16.71 -13.51
C ASN A 21 -7.83 -16.89 -14.20
N GLY A 22 -6.76 -17.11 -13.43
CA GLY A 22 -5.40 -17.23 -13.93
C GLY A 22 -4.64 -15.89 -14.03
N SER A 23 -5.23 -14.81 -13.51
CA SER A 23 -4.61 -13.47 -13.45
C SER A 23 -4.43 -13.02 -12.01
N LEU A 24 -3.47 -12.12 -11.77
CA LEU A 24 -3.16 -11.54 -10.45
C LEU A 24 -3.06 -10.02 -10.56
N THR A 25 -3.45 -9.33 -9.47
CA THR A 25 -3.02 -7.96 -9.20
C THR A 25 -1.89 -7.98 -8.18
N VAL A 26 -0.84 -7.23 -8.44
CA VAL A 26 0.27 -7.02 -7.51
C VAL A 26 0.16 -5.61 -6.96
N VAL A 27 0.10 -5.49 -5.63
CA VAL A 27 0.06 -4.18 -4.95
C VAL A 27 1.39 -3.99 -4.23
N ASP A 28 1.99 -2.82 -4.45
CA ASP A 28 3.26 -2.39 -3.87
C ASP A 28 4.38 -3.42 -4.08
N PRO A 29 4.89 -3.59 -5.32
CA PRO A 29 5.97 -4.56 -5.56
C PRO A 29 7.29 -4.09 -4.95
N GLY A 30 7.59 -4.51 -3.73
CA GLY A 30 8.82 -4.18 -2.99
C GLY A 30 10.00 -5.13 -3.23
N MET A 31 9.89 -6.13 -4.13
CA MET A 31 10.90 -7.18 -4.34
C MET A 31 12.23 -6.62 -4.84
N ALA A 32 13.17 -6.37 -3.92
CA ALA A 32 14.50 -5.82 -4.21
C ALA A 32 15.53 -6.89 -4.61
N SER A 33 15.44 -8.10 -4.06
CA SER A 33 16.42 -9.16 -4.22
C SER A 33 15.95 -10.28 -5.16
N PRO A 34 16.88 -11.05 -5.78
CA PRO A 34 16.53 -12.24 -6.54
C PRO A 34 15.73 -13.27 -5.73
N GLN A 35 16.02 -13.44 -4.44
CA GLN A 35 15.36 -14.38 -3.55
C GLN A 35 13.88 -13.99 -3.33
N GLU A 36 13.58 -12.70 -3.20
CA GLU A 36 12.21 -12.19 -3.08
C GLU A 36 11.45 -12.36 -4.39
N ARG A 37 12.10 -12.10 -5.53
CA ARG A 37 11.54 -12.33 -6.88
C ARG A 37 11.21 -13.80 -7.11
N GLU A 38 12.08 -14.72 -6.68
CA GLU A 38 11.80 -16.18 -6.70
C GLU A 38 10.65 -16.54 -5.75
N ALA A 39 10.56 -15.93 -4.57
CA ALA A 39 9.46 -16.16 -3.65
C ALA A 39 8.12 -15.70 -4.25
N PHE A 40 8.08 -14.55 -4.88
CA PHE A 40 6.94 -14.06 -5.64
C PHE A 40 6.55 -15.03 -6.77
N GLN A 41 7.53 -15.50 -7.54
CA GLN A 41 7.29 -16.47 -8.63
C GLN A 41 6.65 -17.76 -8.09
N ARG A 42 7.13 -18.28 -6.94
CA ARG A 42 6.51 -19.45 -6.30
C ARG A 42 5.05 -19.21 -5.89
N ILE A 43 4.69 -17.98 -5.50
CA ILE A 43 3.28 -17.63 -5.25
C ILE A 43 2.48 -17.72 -6.56
N CYS A 44 2.96 -17.12 -7.65
CA CYS A 44 2.32 -17.19 -8.96
C CYS A 44 2.13 -18.65 -9.41
N ASP A 45 3.17 -19.47 -9.29
CA ASP A 45 3.13 -20.90 -9.67
C ASP A 45 2.13 -21.69 -8.83
N SER A 46 2.07 -21.42 -7.53
CA SER A 46 1.14 -22.09 -6.61
C SER A 46 -0.33 -21.77 -6.89
N LEU A 47 -0.59 -20.55 -7.40
CA LEU A 47 -1.92 -20.10 -7.81
C LEU A 47 -2.25 -20.46 -9.26
N GLY A 48 -1.26 -20.92 -10.04
CA GLY A 48 -1.42 -21.16 -11.48
C GLY A 48 -1.81 -19.88 -12.24
N ALA A 49 -1.35 -18.73 -11.78
CA ALA A 49 -1.78 -17.43 -12.28
C ALA A 49 -0.58 -16.50 -12.54
N GLN A 50 -0.79 -15.50 -13.40
CA GLN A 50 0.25 -14.56 -13.80
C GLN A 50 -0.16 -13.12 -13.48
N PRO A 51 0.79 -12.23 -13.15
CA PRO A 51 0.52 -10.80 -12.99
C PRO A 51 -0.12 -10.20 -14.24
N ALA A 52 -1.20 -9.44 -14.05
CA ALA A 52 -1.93 -8.74 -15.10
C ALA A 52 -1.97 -7.23 -14.89
N GLN A 53 -1.80 -6.78 -13.64
CA GLN A 53 -1.71 -5.36 -13.30
C GLN A 53 -0.87 -5.14 -12.04
N VAL A 54 -0.31 -3.93 -11.93
CA VAL A 54 0.44 -3.46 -10.77
C VAL A 54 -0.21 -2.18 -10.27
N LEU A 55 -0.50 -2.14 -8.97
CA LEU A 55 -1.08 -0.98 -8.30
C LEU A 55 -0.12 -0.52 -7.20
N LEU A 56 -0.02 0.78 -6.99
CA LEU A 56 0.74 1.37 -5.88
C LEU A 56 -0.21 2.07 -4.93
N THR A 57 -0.06 1.79 -3.64
CA THR A 57 -0.74 2.58 -2.61
C THR A 57 -0.11 3.98 -2.55
N HIS A 58 1.21 4.07 -2.69
CA HIS A 58 1.97 5.31 -2.71
C HIS A 58 3.38 5.10 -3.28
N GLY A 59 4.16 6.17 -3.42
CA GLY A 59 5.43 6.18 -4.14
C GLY A 59 6.69 6.07 -3.28
N HIS A 60 6.62 5.69 -2.00
CA HIS A 60 7.83 5.53 -1.18
C HIS A 60 8.71 4.38 -1.68
N LEU A 61 10.01 4.52 -1.44
CA LEU A 61 11.09 3.68 -1.94
C LEU A 61 10.80 2.18 -1.82
N ASP A 62 10.45 1.72 -0.65
CA ASP A 62 10.28 0.32 -0.31
C ASP A 62 9.08 -0.34 -1.02
N HIS A 63 8.04 0.42 -1.34
CA HIS A 63 6.85 -0.04 -2.07
C HIS A 63 7.06 -0.13 -3.58
N VAL A 64 8.18 0.42 -4.10
CA VAL A 64 8.38 0.53 -5.56
C VAL A 64 9.65 -0.15 -6.06
N MET A 65 10.46 -0.78 -5.18
CA MET A 65 11.75 -1.39 -5.53
C MET A 65 11.65 -2.49 -6.59
N GLY A 66 10.52 -3.17 -6.68
CA GLY A 66 10.27 -4.23 -7.67
C GLY A 66 9.61 -3.74 -8.97
N CYS A 67 9.24 -2.46 -9.09
CA CYS A 67 8.49 -1.95 -10.26
C CYS A 67 9.22 -2.16 -11.58
N GLN A 68 10.53 -1.92 -11.63
CA GLN A 68 11.31 -2.15 -12.85
C GLN A 68 11.32 -3.63 -13.23
N TRP A 69 11.50 -4.51 -12.25
CA TRP A 69 11.46 -5.95 -12.50
C TRP A 69 10.08 -6.42 -13.01
N MET A 70 8.98 -5.85 -12.48
CA MET A 70 7.62 -6.13 -12.99
C MET A 70 7.47 -5.71 -14.44
N LYS A 71 8.01 -4.55 -14.82
CA LYS A 71 8.02 -4.08 -16.22
C LYS A 71 8.86 -5.00 -17.12
N ASP A 72 10.07 -5.34 -16.70
CA ASP A 72 11.00 -6.12 -17.52
C ASP A 72 10.55 -7.57 -17.71
N THR A 73 9.91 -8.16 -16.69
CA THR A 73 9.50 -9.56 -16.69
C THR A 73 8.10 -9.77 -17.29
N TYR A 74 7.15 -8.89 -16.97
CA TYR A 74 5.74 -9.06 -17.31
C TYR A 74 5.21 -7.97 -18.25
N GLY A 75 5.99 -6.94 -18.56
CA GLY A 75 5.57 -5.80 -19.38
C GLY A 75 4.59 -4.85 -18.69
N LEU A 76 4.47 -4.91 -17.37
CA LEU A 76 3.49 -4.18 -16.58
C LEU A 76 4.07 -2.87 -16.05
N LEU A 77 3.38 -1.77 -16.28
CA LEU A 77 3.63 -0.48 -15.65
C LEU A 77 2.75 -0.34 -14.40
N PRO A 78 3.28 0.22 -13.30
CA PRO A 78 2.47 0.48 -12.12
C PRO A 78 1.48 1.62 -12.37
N ARG A 79 0.31 1.53 -11.72
CA ARG A 79 -0.68 2.61 -11.63
C ARG A 79 -0.61 3.25 -10.25
N MET A 80 -0.70 4.58 -10.19
CA MET A 80 -0.59 5.36 -8.96
C MET A 80 -1.46 6.62 -9.03
N HIS A 81 -1.74 7.21 -7.86
CA HIS A 81 -2.42 8.50 -7.78
C HIS A 81 -1.49 9.65 -8.23
N PRO A 82 -1.96 10.61 -9.03
CA PRO A 82 -1.10 11.68 -9.60
C PRO A 82 -0.35 12.53 -8.57
N LEU A 83 -0.94 12.79 -7.40
CA LEU A 83 -0.30 13.59 -6.36
C LEU A 83 0.94 12.95 -5.73
N ASP A 84 1.22 11.68 -6.02
CA ASP A 84 2.39 10.99 -5.47
C ASP A 84 3.57 10.92 -6.45
N GLU A 85 3.46 11.57 -7.61
CA GLU A 85 4.51 11.61 -8.62
C GLU A 85 5.87 12.04 -8.06
N GLU A 86 5.89 13.08 -7.23
CA GLU A 86 7.14 13.58 -6.66
C GLU A 86 7.75 12.59 -5.67
N THR A 87 6.92 11.93 -4.84
CA THR A 87 7.36 10.87 -3.92
C THR A 87 8.01 9.73 -4.69
N TYR A 88 7.35 9.24 -5.73
CA TYR A 88 7.86 8.19 -6.61
C TYR A 88 9.20 8.56 -7.26
N ARG A 89 9.29 9.75 -7.86
CA ARG A 89 10.52 10.21 -8.52
C ARG A 89 11.69 10.41 -7.56
N ARG A 90 11.44 10.60 -6.27
CA ARG A 90 12.47 10.70 -5.22
C ARG A 90 13.01 9.34 -4.77
N GLY A 91 12.43 8.23 -5.19
CA GLY A 91 12.87 6.88 -4.81
C GLY A 91 14.38 6.65 -4.94
N PRO A 92 15.04 6.96 -6.08
CA PRO A 92 16.49 6.79 -6.23
C PRO A 92 17.32 7.65 -5.25
N ILE A 93 16.84 8.85 -4.91
CA ILE A 93 17.51 9.73 -3.92
C ILE A 93 17.34 9.13 -2.53
N ALA A 94 16.15 8.66 -2.19
CA ALA A 94 15.89 7.99 -0.93
C ALA A 94 16.73 6.71 -0.78
N ALA A 95 16.85 5.89 -1.84
CA ALA A 95 17.72 4.71 -1.85
C ALA A 95 19.16 5.07 -1.50
N GLN A 96 19.69 6.13 -2.10
CA GLN A 96 21.03 6.62 -1.82
C GLN A 96 21.20 7.08 -0.36
N MET A 97 20.18 7.78 0.19
CA MET A 97 20.19 8.24 1.58
C MET A 97 20.18 7.09 2.60
N TYR A 98 19.44 6.02 2.29
CA TYR A 98 19.39 4.81 3.13
C TYR A 98 20.52 3.82 2.84
N GLY A 99 21.37 4.09 1.84
CA GLY A 99 22.47 3.20 1.48
C GLY A 99 22.02 1.87 0.89
N VAL A 100 20.83 1.82 0.28
CA VAL A 100 20.31 0.64 -0.39
C VAL A 100 20.42 0.77 -1.90
N SER A 101 20.55 -0.37 -2.58
CA SER A 101 20.52 -0.42 -4.04
C SER A 101 19.10 -0.59 -4.53
N MET A 102 18.73 0.12 -5.59
CA MET A 102 17.47 -0.11 -6.31
C MET A 102 17.69 -0.03 -7.82
N ASP A 103 16.87 -0.74 -8.56
CA ASP A 103 16.78 -0.60 -10.01
C ASP A 103 16.23 0.80 -10.39
N PRO A 104 16.51 1.33 -11.59
CA PRO A 104 15.84 2.53 -12.08
C PRO A 104 14.31 2.38 -12.01
N LEU A 105 13.60 3.45 -11.70
CA LEU A 105 12.14 3.40 -11.71
C LEU A 105 11.60 3.41 -13.15
N PRO A 106 10.62 2.57 -13.49
CA PRO A 106 9.93 2.64 -14.77
C PRO A 106 9.00 3.86 -14.85
N ASP A 107 8.45 4.10 -16.04
CA ASP A 107 7.30 4.98 -16.17
C ASP A 107 6.13 4.44 -15.33
N VAL A 108 5.29 5.33 -14.85
CA VAL A 108 4.12 5.03 -14.03
C VAL A 108 2.88 5.67 -14.64
N VAL A 109 1.74 4.97 -14.59
CA VAL A 109 0.45 5.48 -15.06
C VAL A 109 -0.21 6.23 -13.91
N MET A 110 -0.36 7.54 -14.04
CA MET A 110 -0.86 8.47 -13.02
C MET A 110 -2.37 8.66 -13.16
N ASP A 111 -3.16 7.63 -12.91
CA ASP A 111 -4.61 7.64 -13.21
C ASP A 111 -5.52 7.14 -12.10
N LEU A 112 -4.99 6.69 -10.96
CA LEU A 112 -5.83 6.28 -9.82
C LEU A 112 -6.55 7.50 -9.23
N VAL A 113 -7.85 7.37 -9.02
CA VAL A 113 -8.70 8.42 -8.44
C VAL A 113 -9.64 7.87 -7.38
N GLN A 114 -10.02 8.72 -6.42
CA GLN A 114 -11.00 8.38 -5.39
C GLN A 114 -12.30 7.82 -6.00
N GLY A 115 -12.73 6.67 -5.50
CA GLY A 115 -14.00 6.02 -5.89
C GLY A 115 -13.92 5.23 -7.20
N GLU A 116 -12.76 5.15 -7.85
CA GLU A 116 -12.55 4.19 -8.95
C GLU A 116 -12.75 2.77 -8.43
N VAL A 117 -13.37 1.91 -9.24
CA VAL A 117 -13.49 0.48 -8.95
C VAL A 117 -12.65 -0.29 -9.96
N ILE A 118 -11.65 -0.99 -9.47
CA ILE A 118 -10.71 -1.77 -10.27
C ILE A 118 -11.19 -3.22 -10.28
N ASP A 119 -11.37 -3.79 -11.47
CA ASP A 119 -11.74 -5.19 -11.64
C ASP A 119 -10.52 -6.09 -11.40
N CYS A 120 -10.67 -7.01 -10.45
CA CYS A 120 -9.73 -8.07 -10.11
C CYS A 120 -10.42 -9.45 -10.20
N GLY A 121 -11.27 -9.66 -11.20
CA GLY A 121 -11.98 -10.92 -11.45
C GLY A 121 -13.03 -11.23 -10.37
N GLN A 122 -12.68 -12.06 -9.40
CA GLN A 122 -13.57 -12.40 -8.27
C GLN A 122 -13.59 -11.34 -7.16
N ALA A 123 -12.83 -10.25 -7.31
CA ALA A 123 -12.78 -9.15 -6.36
C ALA A 123 -12.89 -7.83 -7.11
N GLN A 124 -13.54 -6.84 -6.50
CA GLN A 124 -13.54 -5.46 -6.94
C GLN A 124 -12.85 -4.59 -5.89
N LEU A 125 -11.91 -3.75 -6.32
CA LEU A 125 -11.15 -2.89 -5.43
C LEU A 125 -11.60 -1.43 -5.58
N GLU A 126 -12.29 -0.91 -4.57
CA GLU A 126 -12.56 0.53 -4.48
C GLU A 126 -11.29 1.26 -4.10
N VAL A 127 -10.91 2.27 -4.88
CA VAL A 127 -9.79 3.17 -4.58
C VAL A 127 -10.28 4.23 -3.58
N ARG A 128 -9.66 4.30 -2.41
CA ARG A 128 -9.87 5.35 -1.42
C ARG A 128 -8.66 6.25 -1.32
N PHE A 129 -8.84 7.55 -1.54
CA PHE A 129 -7.80 8.55 -1.37
C PHE A 129 -7.60 8.83 0.13
N VAL A 130 -6.38 8.57 0.63
CA VAL A 130 -6.05 8.57 2.06
C VAL A 130 -4.72 9.29 2.32
N PRO A 131 -4.63 10.59 1.96
CA PRO A 131 -3.39 11.34 2.11
C PRO A 131 -2.97 11.49 3.58
N GLY A 132 -1.69 11.83 3.76
CA GLY A 132 -1.12 12.20 5.06
C GLY A 132 0.22 11.55 5.35
N HIS A 133 0.40 10.26 5.10
CA HIS A 133 1.72 9.61 5.07
C HIS A 133 2.47 10.00 3.78
N ALA A 134 1.78 9.94 2.65
CA ALA A 134 2.23 10.47 1.37
C ALA A 134 1.10 11.32 0.73
N PRO A 135 1.43 12.30 -0.15
CA PRO A 135 0.43 13.23 -0.70
C PRO A 135 -0.62 12.56 -1.57
N GLY A 136 -0.24 11.53 -2.31
CA GLY A 136 -1.09 10.78 -3.22
C GLY A 136 -1.48 9.40 -2.70
N HIS A 137 -1.37 9.15 -1.40
CA HIS A 137 -1.64 7.83 -0.86
C HIS A 137 -3.08 7.37 -1.12
N VAL A 138 -3.24 6.12 -1.57
CA VAL A 138 -4.54 5.46 -1.74
C VAL A 138 -4.57 4.12 -1.00
N ALA A 139 -5.76 3.68 -0.60
CA ALA A 139 -6.02 2.34 -0.12
C ALA A 139 -6.95 1.62 -1.10
N PHE A 140 -6.87 0.29 -1.15
CA PHE A 140 -7.70 -0.57 -1.99
C PHE A 140 -8.64 -1.37 -1.12
N VAL A 141 -9.95 -1.12 -1.22
CA VAL A 141 -10.98 -1.74 -0.38
C VAL A 141 -11.75 -2.78 -1.18
N CYS A 142 -11.76 -4.01 -0.71
CA CYS A 142 -12.59 -5.09 -1.21
C CYS A 142 -13.77 -5.33 -0.27
N HIS A 143 -14.93 -4.74 -0.58
CA HIS A 143 -16.13 -4.86 0.24
C HIS A 143 -16.69 -6.28 0.26
N GLU A 144 -16.61 -6.99 -0.86
CA GLU A 144 -17.16 -8.34 -1.04
C GLU A 144 -16.50 -9.36 -0.14
N HIS A 145 -15.20 -9.18 0.11
CA HIS A 145 -14.38 -10.11 0.89
C HIS A 145 -13.95 -9.55 2.25
N GLY A 146 -14.39 -8.34 2.62
CA GLY A 146 -14.17 -7.76 3.94
C GLY A 146 -12.72 -7.45 4.27
N TRP A 147 -11.93 -6.93 3.32
CA TRP A 147 -10.56 -6.52 3.57
C TRP A 147 -10.17 -5.25 2.80
N THR A 148 -9.13 -4.58 3.30
CA THR A 148 -8.50 -3.44 2.63
C THR A 148 -6.97 -3.58 2.65
N ILE A 149 -6.30 -3.24 1.54
CA ILE A 149 -4.85 -3.01 1.51
C ILE A 149 -4.65 -1.53 1.79
N GLY A 150 -4.13 -1.24 2.98
CA GLY A 150 -4.08 0.10 3.54
C GLY A 150 -2.79 0.86 3.23
N GLY A 151 -1.75 0.19 2.72
CA GLY A 151 -0.41 0.78 2.67
C GLY A 151 0.01 1.33 4.03
N ASP A 152 0.64 2.47 4.03
CA ASP A 152 1.22 3.08 5.23
C ASP A 152 0.29 4.09 5.92
N VAL A 153 -1.00 3.73 6.10
CA VAL A 153 -1.97 4.58 6.80
C VAL A 153 -2.24 4.06 8.21
N LEU A 154 -2.67 2.81 8.34
CA LEU A 154 -3.13 2.23 9.60
C LEU A 154 -2.48 0.87 9.83
N PHE A 155 -1.76 0.72 10.94
CA PHE A 155 -1.06 -0.49 11.36
C PHE A 155 -1.66 -1.05 12.65
N GLU A 156 -1.30 -2.29 12.99
CA GLU A 156 -1.64 -2.87 14.30
C GLU A 156 -1.05 -2.00 15.43
N GLY A 157 -1.92 -1.28 16.16
CA GLY A 157 -1.53 -0.39 17.24
C GLY A 157 -0.64 0.80 16.83
N SER A 158 -0.59 1.15 15.54
CA SER A 158 0.25 2.23 15.03
C SER A 158 -0.36 2.90 13.80
N ILE A 159 0.34 3.89 13.25
CA ILE A 159 -0.01 4.62 12.02
C ILE A 159 1.24 4.90 11.20
N GLY A 160 1.08 5.26 9.94
CA GLY A 160 2.16 5.76 9.10
C GLY A 160 2.85 6.98 9.69
N ARG A 161 4.16 7.09 9.47
CA ARG A 161 4.94 8.26 9.90
C ARG A 161 4.55 9.51 9.11
N THR A 162 4.70 10.66 9.74
CA THR A 162 4.32 11.96 9.17
C THR A 162 5.45 12.99 9.21
N ASP A 163 6.69 12.52 9.23
CA ASP A 163 7.92 13.33 9.27
C ASP A 163 8.73 13.27 7.97
N LEU A 164 8.20 12.63 6.92
CA LEU A 164 8.81 12.58 5.59
C LEU A 164 8.38 13.78 4.72
N PRO A 165 9.15 14.15 3.69
CA PRO A 165 8.75 15.18 2.76
C PRO A 165 7.39 14.89 2.11
N GLY A 166 6.45 15.83 2.21
CA GLY A 166 5.09 15.68 1.69
C GLY A 166 4.09 15.06 2.67
N SER A 167 4.54 14.53 3.81
CA SER A 167 3.65 14.02 4.86
C SER A 167 2.92 15.16 5.58
N HIS A 168 1.68 14.87 6.05
CA HIS A 168 0.87 15.83 6.81
C HIS A 168 -0.01 15.12 7.85
N ALA A 169 0.35 15.24 9.13
CA ALA A 169 -0.31 14.54 10.22
C ALA A 169 -1.83 14.80 10.34
N PRO A 170 -2.35 16.03 10.16
CA PRO A 170 -3.78 16.29 10.15
C PRO A 170 -4.55 15.55 9.05
N ASP A 171 -3.94 15.44 7.84
CA ASP A 171 -4.55 14.71 6.74
C ASP A 171 -4.58 13.21 7.02
N LEU A 172 -3.49 12.64 7.57
CA LEU A 172 -3.45 11.25 7.96
C LEU A 172 -4.55 10.91 8.99
N LYS A 173 -4.71 11.76 10.01
CA LYS A 173 -5.78 11.63 10.99
C LYS A 173 -7.16 11.64 10.32
N THR A 174 -7.39 12.61 9.42
CA THR A 174 -8.65 12.72 8.68
C THR A 174 -8.90 11.48 7.83
N SER A 175 -7.88 11.00 7.13
CA SER A 175 -7.94 9.79 6.30
C SER A 175 -8.32 8.56 7.13
N ILE A 176 -7.71 8.37 8.31
CA ILE A 176 -8.04 7.26 9.19
C ILE A 176 -9.50 7.34 9.64
N LEU A 177 -9.94 8.50 10.13
CA LEU A 177 -11.29 8.67 10.68
C LEU A 177 -12.38 8.55 9.61
N THR A 178 -12.15 9.09 8.39
CA THR A 178 -13.19 9.21 7.36
C THR A 178 -13.14 8.09 6.32
N GLN A 179 -12.00 7.44 6.12
CA GLN A 179 -11.84 6.41 5.09
C GLN A 179 -11.69 5.01 5.66
N PHE A 180 -11.02 4.84 6.82
CA PHE A 180 -10.87 3.53 7.46
C PHE A 180 -11.93 3.27 8.53
N TYR A 181 -12.16 4.22 9.45
CA TYR A 181 -13.08 4.01 10.57
C TYR A 181 -14.56 4.08 10.18
N THR A 182 -14.87 4.38 8.93
CA THR A 182 -16.21 4.24 8.33
C THR A 182 -16.47 2.84 7.76
N LEU A 183 -15.43 2.01 7.64
CA LEU A 183 -15.55 0.62 7.22
C LEU A 183 -16.11 -0.26 8.36
N PRO A 184 -16.65 -1.45 8.04
CA PRO A 184 -17.09 -2.42 9.04
C PRO A 184 -15.99 -2.80 10.03
N ASP A 185 -16.34 -3.05 11.29
CA ASP A 185 -15.36 -3.34 12.35
C ASP A 185 -14.60 -4.65 12.13
N ASP A 186 -15.21 -5.63 11.46
CA ASP A 186 -14.61 -6.91 11.11
C ASP A 186 -13.75 -6.87 9.85
N MET A 187 -13.71 -5.73 9.14
CA MET A 187 -12.88 -5.59 7.95
C MET A 187 -11.40 -5.71 8.31
N VAL A 188 -10.71 -6.62 7.62
CA VAL A 188 -9.26 -6.84 7.78
C VAL A 188 -8.49 -5.72 7.10
N VAL A 189 -7.50 -5.15 7.79
CA VAL A 189 -6.56 -4.18 7.25
C VAL A 189 -5.23 -4.89 7.00
N TRP A 190 -4.80 -4.91 5.75
CA TRP A 190 -3.49 -5.36 5.30
C TRP A 190 -2.58 -4.15 5.15
N PRO A 191 -1.67 -3.88 6.10
CA PRO A 191 -0.84 -2.69 6.10
C PRO A 191 0.41 -2.85 5.24
N GLY A 192 1.09 -1.74 4.90
CA GLY A 192 2.37 -1.79 4.19
C GLY A 192 3.51 -2.42 5.00
N HIS A 193 3.40 -2.46 6.33
CA HIS A 193 4.38 -3.08 7.22
C HIS A 193 3.71 -3.82 8.38
N GLY A 194 4.35 -4.90 8.84
CA GLY A 194 3.88 -5.69 9.99
C GLY A 194 2.74 -6.63 9.67
N GLY A 195 1.98 -7.00 10.68
CA GLY A 195 0.87 -7.93 10.59
C GLY A 195 -0.47 -7.26 10.26
N ALA A 196 -1.43 -8.06 9.80
CA ALA A 196 -2.80 -7.60 9.59
C ALA A 196 -3.49 -7.26 10.93
N THR A 197 -4.39 -6.28 10.86
CA THR A 197 -5.28 -5.91 11.98
C THR A 197 -6.73 -5.83 11.49
N THR A 198 -7.64 -5.34 12.31
CA THR A 198 -9.02 -5.05 11.92
C THR A 198 -9.41 -3.62 12.22
N VAL A 199 -10.32 -3.08 11.44
CA VAL A 199 -10.85 -1.72 11.65
C VAL A 199 -11.36 -1.54 13.08
N GLY A 200 -12.09 -2.53 13.62
CA GLY A 200 -12.65 -2.48 14.98
C GLY A 200 -11.58 -2.50 16.07
N ALA A 201 -10.52 -3.28 15.91
CA ALA A 201 -9.41 -3.30 16.87
C ALA A 201 -8.72 -1.93 16.96
N GLU A 202 -8.46 -1.31 15.80
CA GLU A 202 -7.81 0.00 15.76
C GLU A 202 -8.73 1.14 16.23
N LYS A 203 -10.03 1.11 15.91
CA LYS A 203 -11.01 2.05 16.48
C LYS A 203 -10.98 2.09 17.99
N GLN A 204 -10.80 0.94 18.62
CA GLN A 204 -10.84 0.79 20.08
C GLN A 204 -9.48 1.06 20.74
N GLY A 205 -8.42 0.51 20.15
CA GLY A 205 -7.13 0.38 20.82
C GLY A 205 -5.98 1.21 20.24
N ASN A 206 -6.13 1.82 19.05
CA ASN A 206 -5.02 2.55 18.45
C ASN A 206 -4.60 3.76 19.30
N PRO A 207 -3.34 3.81 19.77
CA PRO A 207 -2.88 4.88 20.67
C PRO A 207 -2.70 6.22 19.97
N PHE A 208 -2.58 6.24 18.64
CA PHE A 208 -2.36 7.44 17.85
C PHE A 208 -3.68 8.11 17.43
N VAL A 209 -4.64 7.31 16.96
CA VAL A 209 -5.96 7.78 16.52
C VAL A 209 -7.00 6.74 16.90
N ASN A 210 -7.85 7.01 17.88
CA ASN A 210 -9.01 6.16 18.19
C ASN A 210 -10.30 6.67 17.55
N ALA A 211 -11.41 5.96 17.71
CA ALA A 211 -12.70 6.31 17.13
C ALA A 211 -13.25 7.69 17.55
N ALA A 212 -12.85 8.20 18.71
CA ALA A 212 -13.18 9.56 19.16
C ALA A 212 -12.27 10.64 18.53
N GLY A 213 -11.33 10.24 17.65
CA GLY A 213 -10.35 11.14 17.03
C GLY A 213 -9.31 11.66 18.00
N SER A 214 -9.22 11.08 19.19
CA SER A 214 -8.20 11.40 20.19
C SER A 214 -7.02 10.44 20.08
N GLY A 215 -5.87 10.81 20.65
CA GLY A 215 -4.66 10.01 20.64
C GLY A 215 -3.40 10.88 20.54
N LEU A 216 -2.26 10.22 20.32
CA LEU A 216 -0.95 10.91 20.28
C LEU A 216 -0.84 11.85 19.08
N LEU A 217 -1.43 11.50 17.94
CA LEU A 217 -1.40 12.32 16.73
C LEU A 217 -2.12 13.67 16.90
N GLN A 218 -3.14 13.76 17.78
CA GLN A 218 -3.79 15.02 18.08
C GLN A 218 -2.86 15.99 18.81
N ARG A 219 -1.97 15.49 19.67
CA ARG A 219 -1.05 16.31 20.46
C ARG A 219 0.06 16.95 19.62
N GLU A 220 0.39 16.37 18.45
CA GLU A 220 1.38 16.91 17.53
C GLU A 220 0.80 18.01 16.65
N ALA A 221 -0.49 17.92 16.30
CA ALA A 221 -1.18 18.94 15.50
C ALA A 221 -1.50 20.24 16.27
N GLU A 222 -1.41 20.22 17.60
CA GLU A 222 -1.66 21.38 18.50
C GLU A 222 -0.38 22.10 18.93
N ARG A 223 0.80 21.66 18.47
CA ARG A 223 2.11 22.29 18.73
C ARG A 223 2.61 23.08 17.54
#